data_3bb2b8824258d81db5d94a21ae30e112
#
_entry.id   3bb2b8824258d81db5d94a21ae30e112
#
_cell.length_a   1.000
_cell.length_b   1.000
_cell.length_c   1.000
_cell.angle_alpha   90.00
_cell.angle_beta   90.00
_cell.angle_gamma   90.00
#
_symmetry.space_group_name_H-M   'P 1'
#
loop_
_entity.id
_entity.type
_entity.pdbx_description
1 polymer ?
#
loop_
_entity_poly.entity_id
_entity_poly.type
_entity_poly.pdbx_seq_one_letter_code
_entity_poly.pdbx_strand_id
1 'polypeptide(L)'
;MTPFASPAGRPALLRAAVAAALCCTAGTVYAQAQQPAASTPSQREQELQNRVEKLERRIGDLESSAVLSEPETTVKRIEVYVDENGVQYTEPGPGRTPQVTYQRERTFRRQTISEKLDEAMEDAASRSVGVGVDAAIVLQNVQQDTGPDAPADGNNYQLASADIFFTAGLAQNTIFYADIVGLSGTPPDNEVGGLTLLNGYTARLVNQNELNLRESWIQTQLAKERVGLTIGRVDLTNYFDHNAVANDETTQFLSDALVNNPMLGLSENGAGLAAVYDPKNGFSAKFGYQQSSSTAQNLSDSLFYLGEVSKLFTPFNLGEGTYRVWFRTDNSSGEDQTAYGISLDQKLTASLTLFARYGEAEAGPDEDDEFYSIGFQLKNGVVINPEDAWGVGFANTELGAGDAEDLLEGYYNLRLTQKMQLSFHLTHVTEKPLGVEEVSYFVPGVRFQASF
;
A
#
# COMPACT_ATOMS: atom_id res chain seq x y z
N MET A 1 -50.53 -17.91 -11.13
CA MET A 1 -50.42 -16.47 -10.75
C MET A 1 -50.32 -16.41 -9.25
N THR A 2 -49.14 -16.44 -8.74
CA THR A 2 -48.81 -16.17 -7.33
C THR A 2 -47.66 -15.16 -7.36
N PRO A 3 -47.71 -14.05 -6.60
CA PRO A 3 -46.70 -13.02 -6.67
C PRO A 3 -45.46 -13.46 -5.86
N PHE A 4 -44.32 -13.36 -6.50
CA PHE A 4 -43.00 -13.47 -5.84
C PHE A 4 -42.79 -12.27 -4.91
N ALA A 5 -42.40 -12.58 -3.69
CA ALA A 5 -42.01 -11.59 -2.68
C ALA A 5 -40.57 -11.11 -2.97
N SER A 6 -40.38 -9.83 -3.10
CA SER A 6 -39.09 -9.13 -3.19
C SER A 6 -38.29 -9.29 -1.90
N PRO A 7 -37.00 -9.55 -1.94
CA PRO A 7 -36.15 -9.52 -0.76
C PRO A 7 -35.73 -8.08 -0.44
N ALA A 8 -36.59 -7.35 0.26
CA ALA A 8 -36.24 -6.08 0.85
C ALA A 8 -35.48 -6.32 2.17
N GLY A 9 -34.17 -6.07 2.22
CA GLY A 9 -33.45 -6.16 3.50
C GLY A 9 -31.98 -5.73 3.55
N ARG A 10 -31.33 -5.43 2.43
CA ARG A 10 -29.87 -5.18 2.43
C ARG A 10 -29.37 -3.71 2.57
N PRO A 11 -30.13 -2.63 2.40
CA PRO A 11 -29.55 -1.29 2.51
C PRO A 11 -29.36 -0.75 3.95
N ALA A 12 -29.86 -1.46 4.98
CA ALA A 12 -29.81 -0.92 6.34
C ALA A 12 -28.47 -1.07 7.06
N LEU A 13 -27.68 -2.10 6.74
CA LEU A 13 -26.37 -2.34 7.38
C LEU A 13 -25.28 -1.42 6.83
N LEU A 14 -25.29 -1.13 5.54
CA LEU A 14 -24.32 -0.21 4.93
C LEU A 14 -24.51 1.24 5.42
N ARG A 15 -25.77 1.68 5.56
CA ARG A 15 -26.08 3.00 6.14
C ARG A 15 -25.62 3.12 7.60
N ALA A 16 -25.60 2.02 8.35
CA ALA A 16 -25.09 1.98 9.72
C ALA A 16 -23.56 2.07 9.79
N ALA A 17 -22.83 1.45 8.87
CA ALA A 17 -21.36 1.47 8.82
C ALA A 17 -20.83 2.86 8.42
N VAL A 18 -21.44 3.50 7.42
CA VAL A 18 -21.09 4.88 7.02
C VAL A 18 -21.45 5.90 8.10
N ALA A 19 -22.59 5.72 8.79
CA ALA A 19 -22.95 6.56 9.91
C ALA A 19 -22.01 6.39 11.12
N ALA A 20 -21.50 5.18 11.37
CA ALA A 20 -20.52 4.93 12.44
C ALA A 20 -19.16 5.59 12.16
N ALA A 21 -18.68 5.55 10.90
CA ALA A 21 -17.46 6.22 10.50
C ALA A 21 -17.56 7.75 10.58
N LEU A 22 -18.72 8.32 10.26
CA LEU A 22 -18.98 9.75 10.35
C LEU A 22 -19.25 10.23 11.80
N CYS A 23 -19.86 9.41 12.65
CA CYS A 23 -20.07 9.74 14.05
C CYS A 23 -18.79 9.76 14.89
N CYS A 24 -17.77 8.99 14.53
CA CYS A 24 -16.46 9.05 15.20
C CYS A 24 -15.71 10.37 14.96
N THR A 25 -16.05 11.13 13.92
CA THR A 25 -15.42 12.42 13.62
C THR A 25 -16.07 13.61 14.33
N ALA A 26 -17.30 13.47 14.82
CA ALA A 26 -18.05 14.57 15.46
C ALA A 26 -17.87 14.68 16.99
N GLY A 27 -17.17 13.72 17.63
CA GLY A 27 -17.08 13.60 19.10
C GLY A 27 -15.93 14.34 19.79
N THR A 28 -15.02 15.01 19.06
CA THR A 28 -13.78 15.58 19.66
C THR A 28 -13.75 17.10 19.78
N VAL A 29 -14.88 17.79 19.80
CA VAL A 29 -14.92 19.27 19.85
C VAL A 29 -15.36 19.81 21.22
N TYR A 30 -15.28 19.13 22.33
CA TYR A 30 -15.40 19.77 23.64
C TYR A 30 -14.63 19.01 24.72
N ALA A 31 -13.33 19.32 24.86
CA ALA A 31 -12.63 19.30 26.14
C ALA A 31 -11.38 20.20 26.04
N GLN A 32 -11.58 21.49 26.18
CA GLN A 32 -10.49 22.40 26.56
C GLN A 32 -10.24 22.20 28.06
N ALA A 33 -9.41 21.20 28.41
CA ALA A 33 -8.84 21.09 29.73
C ALA A 33 -7.62 22.00 29.81
N GLN A 34 -7.62 22.90 30.80
CA GLN A 34 -6.51 23.75 31.19
C GLN A 34 -5.23 22.93 31.26
N GLN A 35 -4.18 23.34 30.51
CA GLN A 35 -2.84 22.83 30.67
C GLN A 35 -2.38 23.13 32.12
N PRO A 36 -1.99 22.11 32.89
CA PRO A 36 -1.22 22.35 34.10
C PRO A 36 0.15 22.89 33.68
N ALA A 37 0.64 23.88 34.39
CA ALA A 37 1.95 24.47 34.23
C ALA A 37 3.00 23.33 34.19
N ALA A 38 3.91 23.39 33.22
CA ALA A 38 5.00 22.43 33.05
C ALA A 38 5.79 22.31 34.36
N SER A 39 5.56 21.22 35.07
CA SER A 39 6.38 20.84 36.22
C SER A 39 7.74 20.36 35.71
N THR A 40 8.81 20.89 36.24
CA THR A 40 10.18 20.41 35.97
C THR A 40 10.21 18.89 36.28
N PRO A 41 10.68 18.04 35.38
CA PRO A 41 10.73 16.58 35.62
C PRO A 41 11.48 16.30 36.91
N SER A 42 10.93 15.42 37.75
CA SER A 42 11.64 15.01 38.97
C SER A 42 12.91 14.26 38.59
N GLN A 43 13.95 14.33 39.42
CA GLN A 43 15.22 13.59 39.16
C GLN A 43 14.96 12.12 38.85
N ARG A 44 13.92 11.55 39.40
CA ARG A 44 13.49 10.16 39.16
C ARG A 44 12.89 9.94 37.75
N GLU A 45 12.19 10.93 37.21
CA GLU A 45 11.67 10.89 35.84
C GLU A 45 12.80 11.02 34.82
N GLN A 46 13.79 11.89 35.09
CA GLN A 46 14.98 11.98 34.24
C GLN A 46 15.81 10.70 34.27
N GLU A 47 15.94 10.07 35.44
CA GLU A 47 16.65 8.80 35.59
C GLU A 47 15.93 7.65 34.87
N LEU A 48 14.59 7.63 34.90
CA LEU A 48 13.77 6.68 34.15
C LEU A 48 13.83 6.93 32.64
N GLN A 49 13.77 8.17 32.19
CA GLN A 49 13.93 8.52 30.78
C GLN A 49 15.30 8.11 30.25
N ASN A 50 16.38 8.40 30.97
CA ASN A 50 17.74 7.96 30.61
C ASN A 50 17.88 6.43 30.58
N ARG A 51 17.15 5.75 31.45
CA ARG A 51 17.16 4.28 31.50
C ARG A 51 16.36 3.65 30.36
N VAL A 52 15.23 4.25 29.97
CA VAL A 52 14.43 3.87 28.80
C VAL A 52 15.26 4.08 27.52
N GLU A 53 15.86 5.24 27.35
CA GLU A 53 16.70 5.54 26.19
C GLU A 53 17.91 4.60 26.08
N LYS A 54 18.52 4.24 27.22
CA LYS A 54 19.61 3.26 27.24
C LYS A 54 19.15 1.84 26.91
N LEU A 55 17.93 1.48 27.31
CA LEU A 55 17.34 0.17 26.98
C LEU A 55 16.94 0.12 25.52
N GLU A 56 16.36 1.18 24.98
CA GLU A 56 16.01 1.30 23.55
C GLU A 56 17.25 1.18 22.66
N ARG A 57 18.34 1.88 23.00
CA ARG A 57 19.63 1.72 22.30
C ARG A 57 20.14 0.27 22.38
N ARG A 58 20.03 -0.37 23.53
CA ARG A 58 20.50 -1.75 23.74
C ARG A 58 19.62 -2.78 23.02
N ILE A 59 18.32 -2.52 22.91
CA ILE A 59 17.40 -3.31 22.08
C ILE A 59 17.78 -3.15 20.60
N GLY A 60 17.97 -1.92 20.12
CA GLY A 60 18.43 -1.66 18.75
C GLY A 60 19.78 -2.32 18.42
N ASP A 61 20.73 -2.33 19.37
CA ASP A 61 22.02 -3.00 19.20
C ASP A 61 21.88 -4.54 19.20
N LEU A 62 20.98 -5.10 20.00
CA LEU A 62 20.71 -6.54 20.05
C LEU A 62 19.93 -7.01 18.82
N GLU A 63 18.95 -6.26 18.37
CA GLU A 63 18.21 -6.51 17.15
C GLU A 63 19.13 -6.47 15.92
N SER A 64 20.06 -5.51 15.88
CA SER A 64 21.03 -5.40 14.79
C SER A 64 22.07 -6.51 14.76
N SER A 65 22.40 -7.12 15.91
CA SER A 65 23.34 -8.24 15.98
C SER A 65 22.71 -9.58 15.62
N ALA A 66 21.39 -9.68 15.67
CA ALA A 66 20.63 -10.90 15.32
C ALA A 66 20.29 -11.01 13.83
N VAL A 67 20.51 -9.96 13.05
CA VAL A 67 20.20 -9.92 11.61
C VAL A 67 21.36 -10.50 10.81
N LEU A 68 21.05 -11.43 9.90
CA LEU A 68 22.05 -12.08 9.01
C LEU A 68 22.60 -11.13 7.93
N SER A 69 22.06 -9.92 7.79
CA SER A 69 22.46 -8.89 6.83
C SER A 69 22.85 -7.60 7.54
N GLU A 70 23.85 -6.90 7.01
CA GLU A 70 24.15 -5.55 7.48
C GLU A 70 22.94 -4.63 7.23
N PRO A 71 22.45 -3.88 8.23
CA PRO A 71 21.35 -2.95 8.05
C PRO A 71 21.72 -1.87 7.04
N GLU A 72 20.84 -1.60 6.09
CA GLU A 72 20.99 -0.44 5.22
C GLU A 72 20.90 0.81 6.10
N THR A 73 22.00 1.46 6.27
CA THR A 73 22.09 2.70 7.04
C THR A 73 21.93 3.86 6.07
N THR A 74 20.74 4.40 5.98
CA THR A 74 20.55 5.71 5.37
C THR A 74 21.15 6.75 6.33
N VAL A 75 22.15 7.48 5.85
CA VAL A 75 22.78 8.56 6.64
C VAL A 75 22.01 9.83 6.36
N LYS A 76 21.11 10.20 7.26
CA LYS A 76 20.36 11.45 7.17
C LYS A 76 21.20 12.58 7.77
N ARG A 77 21.43 13.64 6.97
CA ARG A 77 22.04 14.88 7.46
C ARG A 77 20.97 15.67 8.20
N ILE A 78 21.16 15.85 9.51
CA ILE A 78 20.26 16.66 10.33
C ILE A 78 21.01 17.85 10.92
N GLU A 79 20.33 18.98 11.04
CA GLU A 79 20.81 20.13 11.76
C GLU A 79 20.31 20.03 13.20
N VAL A 80 21.24 20.02 14.15
CA VAL A 80 20.96 19.99 15.59
C VAL A 80 21.54 21.26 16.23
N TYR A 81 20.97 21.66 17.32
CA TYR A 81 21.40 22.84 18.08
C TYR A 81 22.05 22.38 19.37
N VAL A 82 23.31 22.79 19.57
CA VAL A 82 24.13 22.32 20.71
C VAL A 82 24.32 23.49 21.70
N ASP A 83 24.05 23.22 22.97
CA ASP A 83 24.30 24.19 24.05
C ASP A 83 25.77 24.16 24.53
N GLU A 84 26.11 25.05 25.46
CA GLU A 84 27.49 25.17 26.04
C GLU A 84 27.94 23.91 26.78
N ASN A 85 27.02 23.02 27.15
CA ASN A 85 27.29 21.74 27.81
C ASN A 85 27.39 20.55 26.85
N GLY A 86 27.23 20.78 25.52
CA GLY A 86 27.30 19.76 24.50
C GLY A 86 26.00 18.95 24.34
N VAL A 87 24.89 19.39 24.94
CA VAL A 87 23.58 18.74 24.79
C VAL A 87 22.97 19.13 23.45
N GLN A 88 22.50 18.15 22.69
CA GLN A 88 21.90 18.33 21.37
C GLN A 88 20.38 18.52 21.48
N TYR A 89 19.84 19.46 20.72
CA TYR A 89 18.42 19.78 20.63
C TYR A 89 18.00 19.79 19.15
N THR A 90 16.79 19.43 18.88
CA THR A 90 16.19 19.47 17.54
C THR A 90 15.69 20.86 17.14
N GLU A 91 15.55 21.79 18.09
CA GLU A 91 15.01 23.12 17.86
C GLU A 91 15.99 24.23 18.24
N PRO A 92 16.00 25.36 17.50
CA PRO A 92 16.81 26.52 17.86
C PRO A 92 16.38 27.12 19.20
N GLY A 93 17.33 27.59 19.99
CA GLY A 93 17.07 28.22 21.29
C GLY A 93 18.19 29.16 21.73
N PRO A 94 17.94 30.00 22.76
CA PRO A 94 18.99 30.92 23.25
C PRO A 94 20.20 30.13 23.77
N GLY A 95 21.43 30.58 23.35
CA GLY A 95 22.68 29.95 23.76
C GLY A 95 23.00 28.62 23.03
N ARG A 96 22.29 28.29 21.97
CA ARG A 96 22.51 27.09 21.17
C ARG A 96 23.14 27.47 19.83
N THR A 97 24.14 26.71 19.40
CA THR A 97 24.79 26.88 18.09
C THR A 97 24.35 25.78 17.13
N PRO A 98 23.97 26.08 15.88
CA PRO A 98 23.60 25.08 14.90
C PRO A 98 24.83 24.23 14.54
N GLN A 99 24.66 22.93 14.55
CA GLN A 99 25.68 21.95 14.17
C GLN A 99 25.06 20.90 13.25
N VAL A 100 25.75 20.58 12.17
CA VAL A 100 25.36 19.49 11.29
C VAL A 100 25.84 18.17 11.90
N THR A 101 24.92 17.25 12.10
CA THR A 101 25.22 15.86 12.49
C THR A 101 24.61 14.90 11.49
N TYR A 102 25.04 13.66 11.53
CA TYR A 102 24.57 12.61 10.66
C TYR A 102 23.87 11.55 11.51
N GLN A 103 22.57 11.42 11.34
CA GLN A 103 21.80 10.37 11.96
C GLN A 103 21.81 9.15 11.04
N ARG A 104 22.15 7.99 11.57
CA ARG A 104 22.00 6.71 10.87
C ARG A 104 20.62 6.17 11.18
N GLU A 105 19.75 6.12 10.19
CA GLU A 105 18.46 5.48 10.26
C GLU A 105 18.59 4.09 9.62
N ARG A 106 18.16 3.06 10.33
CA ARG A 106 18.19 1.68 9.83
C ARG A 106 16.84 1.39 9.21
N THR A 107 16.82 1.20 7.91
CA THR A 107 15.60 0.86 7.18
C THR A 107 15.59 -0.63 6.91
N PHE A 108 14.67 -1.34 7.56
CA PHE A 108 14.58 -2.81 7.49
C PHE A 108 13.48 -3.31 6.55
N ARG A 109 12.97 -2.48 5.68
CA ARG A 109 11.93 -2.83 4.72
C ARG A 109 12.23 -2.19 3.37
N ARG A 110 11.66 -2.76 2.31
CA ARG A 110 11.61 -2.06 1.03
C ARG A 110 10.94 -0.71 1.25
N GLN A 111 11.57 0.34 0.76
CA GLN A 111 10.99 1.66 0.77
C GLN A 111 9.76 1.65 -0.14
N THR A 112 8.67 2.22 0.34
CA THR A 112 7.51 2.52 -0.51
C THR A 112 7.89 3.58 -1.53
N ILE A 113 7.12 3.71 -2.61
CA ILE A 113 7.34 4.79 -3.59
C ILE A 113 7.36 6.15 -2.91
N SER A 114 6.48 6.40 -1.93
CA SER A 114 6.49 7.66 -1.18
C SER A 114 7.78 7.88 -0.39
N GLU A 115 8.35 6.86 0.23
CA GLU A 115 9.64 6.99 0.94
C GLU A 115 10.81 7.21 -0.01
N LYS A 116 10.82 6.53 -1.17
CA LYS A 116 11.81 6.80 -2.24
C LYS A 116 11.68 8.22 -2.77
N LEU A 117 10.47 8.75 -2.85
CA LEU A 117 10.20 10.12 -3.25
C LEU A 117 10.66 11.13 -2.20
N ASP A 118 10.44 10.87 -0.93
CA ASP A 118 10.90 11.73 0.17
C ASP A 118 12.44 11.76 0.19
N GLU A 119 13.11 10.62 0.01
CA GLU A 119 14.57 10.56 -0.11
C GLU A 119 15.06 11.30 -1.35
N ALA A 120 14.42 11.10 -2.51
CA ALA A 120 14.76 11.82 -3.73
C ALA A 120 14.50 13.33 -3.61
N MET A 121 13.51 13.76 -2.83
CA MET A 121 13.29 15.18 -2.54
C MET A 121 14.35 15.78 -1.62
N GLU A 122 14.81 15.05 -0.61
CA GLU A 122 15.95 15.46 0.22
C GLU A 122 17.23 15.58 -0.63
N ASP A 123 17.45 14.63 -1.56
CA ASP A 123 18.57 14.66 -2.49
C ASP A 123 18.41 15.68 -3.64
N ALA A 124 17.20 16.10 -3.96
CA ALA A 124 16.92 17.10 -4.99
C ALA A 124 17.69 18.41 -4.77
N ALA A 125 17.99 18.76 -3.53
CA ALA A 125 18.86 19.87 -3.18
C ALA A 125 20.29 19.70 -3.74
N SER A 126 20.75 18.46 -4.02
CA SER A 126 22.06 18.14 -4.58
C SER A 126 22.08 18.06 -6.11
N ARG A 127 20.91 18.11 -6.79
CA ARG A 127 20.75 17.89 -8.24
C ARG A 127 21.29 16.54 -8.71
N SER A 128 21.27 15.54 -7.86
CA SER A 128 21.67 14.18 -8.22
C SER A 128 20.59 13.46 -9.04
N VAL A 129 21.02 12.58 -9.93
CA VAL A 129 20.14 11.64 -10.62
C VAL A 129 20.30 10.29 -9.91
N GLY A 130 19.20 9.75 -9.39
CA GLY A 130 19.13 8.43 -8.82
C GLY A 130 18.63 7.41 -9.86
N VAL A 131 19.17 6.21 -9.82
CA VAL A 131 18.66 5.05 -10.58
C VAL A 131 18.49 3.91 -9.59
N GLY A 132 17.33 3.27 -9.60
CA GLY A 132 17.11 2.06 -8.83
C GLY A 132 16.52 0.96 -9.69
N VAL A 133 16.66 -0.27 -9.22
CA VAL A 133 16.14 -1.46 -9.88
C VAL A 133 15.44 -2.33 -8.86
N ASP A 134 14.21 -2.73 -9.16
CA ASP A 134 13.51 -3.79 -8.45
C ASP A 134 13.27 -4.95 -9.38
N ALA A 135 13.70 -6.15 -9.00
CA ALA A 135 13.55 -7.35 -9.81
C ALA A 135 12.94 -8.48 -8.99
N ALA A 136 12.05 -9.24 -9.61
CA ALA A 136 11.43 -10.39 -8.98
C ALA A 136 11.30 -11.57 -9.97
N ILE A 137 11.33 -12.78 -9.41
CA ILE A 137 10.94 -14.00 -10.11
C ILE A 137 9.90 -14.69 -9.22
N VAL A 138 8.77 -15.04 -9.82
CA VAL A 138 7.68 -15.77 -9.18
C VAL A 138 7.53 -17.11 -9.88
N LEU A 139 7.51 -18.18 -9.10
CA LEU A 139 7.21 -19.54 -9.55
C LEU A 139 5.92 -19.98 -8.85
N GLN A 140 4.93 -20.45 -9.61
CA GLN A 140 3.64 -20.93 -9.11
C GLN A 140 3.31 -22.27 -9.74
N ASN A 141 2.67 -23.16 -8.98
CA ASN A 141 2.11 -24.39 -9.49
C ASN A 141 0.60 -24.35 -9.22
N VAL A 142 -0.21 -24.73 -10.19
CA VAL A 142 -1.66 -24.83 -10.04
C VAL A 142 -2.03 -26.28 -9.84
N GLN A 143 -2.81 -26.58 -8.82
CA GLN A 143 -3.34 -27.91 -8.54
C GLN A 143 -4.85 -27.78 -8.33
N GLN A 144 -5.62 -28.39 -9.20
CA GLN A 144 -7.07 -28.39 -9.05
C GLN A 144 -7.47 -29.21 -7.81
N ASP A 145 -8.35 -28.66 -6.99
CA ASP A 145 -8.89 -29.32 -5.80
C ASP A 145 -10.28 -29.91 -6.09
N THR A 146 -11.17 -29.12 -6.66
CA THR A 146 -12.54 -29.55 -7.00
C THR A 146 -12.98 -28.97 -8.35
N GLY A 147 -14.05 -29.55 -8.91
CA GLY A 147 -14.69 -29.08 -10.13
C GLY A 147 -14.36 -29.91 -11.37
N PRO A 148 -14.84 -29.51 -12.55
CA PRO A 148 -14.55 -30.17 -13.82
C PRO A 148 -13.08 -29.98 -14.20
N ASP A 149 -12.52 -30.98 -14.93
CA ASP A 149 -11.12 -30.97 -15.35
C ASP A 149 -10.71 -29.63 -15.99
N ALA A 150 -9.71 -28.97 -15.43
CA ALA A 150 -9.22 -27.67 -15.87
C ALA A 150 -7.87 -27.79 -16.59
N PRO A 151 -7.62 -27.03 -17.67
CA PRO A 151 -6.36 -27.05 -18.39
C PRO A 151 -5.15 -26.65 -17.54
N ALA A 152 -5.37 -25.82 -16.53
CA ALA A 152 -4.32 -25.34 -15.64
C ALA A 152 -3.82 -26.37 -14.62
N ASP A 153 -4.55 -27.49 -14.42
CA ASP A 153 -4.20 -28.48 -13.39
C ASP A 153 -2.83 -29.13 -13.64
N GLY A 154 -2.01 -29.17 -12.61
CA GLY A 154 -0.66 -29.70 -12.62
C GLY A 154 0.39 -28.82 -13.30
N ASN A 155 0.00 -27.71 -13.90
CA ASN A 155 0.92 -26.81 -14.63
C ASN A 155 1.80 -25.97 -13.69
N ASN A 156 3.00 -25.67 -14.18
CA ASN A 156 3.95 -24.81 -13.51
C ASN A 156 4.13 -23.50 -14.31
N TYR A 157 4.02 -22.41 -13.62
CA TYR A 157 4.08 -21.07 -14.18
C TYR A 157 5.27 -20.31 -13.64
N GLN A 158 5.77 -19.38 -14.43
CA GLN A 158 6.84 -18.48 -14.03
C GLN A 158 6.60 -17.08 -14.58
N LEU A 159 6.86 -16.08 -13.77
CA LEU A 159 6.85 -14.69 -14.16
C LEU A 159 8.08 -13.98 -13.59
N ALA A 160 8.82 -13.30 -14.44
CA ALA A 160 9.89 -12.37 -14.06
C ALA A 160 9.39 -10.94 -14.23
N SER A 161 9.69 -10.08 -13.28
CA SER A 161 9.43 -8.64 -13.32
C SER A 161 10.72 -7.87 -13.06
N ALA A 162 10.93 -6.78 -13.79
CA ALA A 162 12.00 -5.83 -13.51
C ALA A 162 11.48 -4.41 -13.71
N ASP A 163 11.66 -3.58 -12.69
CA ASP A 163 11.33 -2.17 -12.69
C ASP A 163 12.64 -1.38 -12.63
N ILE A 164 12.85 -0.48 -13.58
CA ILE A 164 13.99 0.43 -13.61
C ILE A 164 13.42 1.83 -13.43
N PHE A 165 13.69 2.45 -12.28
CA PHE A 165 13.18 3.76 -11.99
C PHE A 165 14.29 4.80 -11.91
N PHE A 166 13.95 6.00 -12.32
CA PHE A 166 14.83 7.17 -12.36
C PHE A 166 14.22 8.28 -11.51
N THR A 167 15.05 8.91 -10.71
CA THR A 167 14.69 10.13 -9.95
C THR A 167 15.66 11.24 -10.28
N ALA A 168 15.18 12.48 -10.39
CA ALA A 168 16.04 13.63 -10.57
C ALA A 168 15.46 14.86 -9.85
N GLY A 169 16.29 15.53 -9.05
CA GLY A 169 15.94 16.80 -8.45
C GLY A 169 15.91 17.91 -9.50
N LEU A 170 14.76 18.56 -9.70
CA LEU A 170 14.60 19.66 -10.64
C LEU A 170 14.75 21.03 -9.96
N ALA A 171 14.22 21.17 -8.77
CA ALA A 171 14.28 22.36 -7.94
C ALA A 171 14.06 21.98 -6.47
N GLN A 172 14.17 22.96 -5.57
CA GLN A 172 13.80 22.73 -4.18
C GLN A 172 12.35 22.24 -4.11
N ASN A 173 12.11 21.11 -3.44
CA ASN A 173 10.80 20.45 -3.29
C ASN A 173 10.16 20.02 -4.62
N THR A 174 10.95 19.80 -5.69
CA THR A 174 10.44 19.37 -6.99
C THR A 174 11.34 18.30 -7.56
N ILE A 175 10.75 17.15 -7.89
CA ILE A 175 11.45 16.01 -8.48
C ILE A 175 10.79 15.57 -9.78
N PHE A 176 11.58 14.94 -10.62
CA PHE A 176 11.14 14.12 -11.74
C PHE A 176 11.29 12.66 -11.37
N TYR A 177 10.35 11.85 -11.80
CA TYR A 177 10.36 10.40 -11.67
C TYR A 177 9.97 9.76 -13.00
N ALA A 178 10.60 8.64 -13.34
CA ALA A 178 10.17 7.78 -14.43
C ALA A 178 10.40 6.31 -14.03
N ASP A 179 9.48 5.44 -14.42
CA ASP A 179 9.50 4.00 -14.16
C ASP A 179 9.27 3.23 -15.45
N ILE A 180 10.21 2.34 -15.75
CA ILE A 180 10.18 1.42 -16.91
C ILE A 180 10.08 0.01 -16.37
N VAL A 181 8.97 -0.66 -16.71
CA VAL A 181 8.65 -2.01 -16.23
C VAL A 181 8.72 -3.01 -17.37
N GLY A 182 9.34 -4.15 -17.12
CA GLY A 182 9.31 -5.31 -17.98
C GLY A 182 8.75 -6.53 -17.24
N LEU A 183 7.79 -7.21 -17.85
CA LEU A 183 7.28 -8.51 -17.42
C LEU A 183 7.63 -9.55 -18.46
N SER A 184 8.11 -10.73 -18.04
CA SER A 184 8.44 -11.84 -18.95
C SER A 184 8.09 -13.18 -18.33
N GLY A 185 7.43 -14.02 -19.09
CA GLY A 185 7.00 -15.36 -18.67
C GLY A 185 5.49 -15.55 -18.81
N THR A 186 4.99 -16.62 -18.21
CA THR A 186 3.56 -16.99 -18.24
C THR A 186 3.08 -17.15 -16.80
N PRO A 187 2.26 -16.24 -16.29
CA PRO A 187 1.62 -16.40 -14.98
C PRO A 187 0.43 -17.36 -15.04
N PRO A 188 -0.05 -17.88 -13.91
CA PRO A 188 -1.25 -18.74 -13.88
C PRO A 188 -2.49 -18.04 -14.43
N ASP A 189 -2.57 -16.73 -14.30
CA ASP A 189 -3.69 -15.88 -14.75
C ASP A 189 -4.01 -15.99 -16.25
N ASN A 190 -3.09 -16.54 -17.05
CA ASN A 190 -3.32 -16.79 -18.48
C ASN A 190 -4.19 -18.04 -18.74
N GLU A 191 -4.34 -18.94 -17.77
CA GLU A 191 -5.07 -20.21 -17.91
C GLU A 191 -6.15 -20.37 -16.84
N VAL A 192 -5.97 -19.78 -15.65
CA VAL A 192 -6.98 -19.71 -14.60
C VAL A 192 -7.80 -18.45 -14.83
N GLY A 193 -9.06 -18.62 -15.17
CA GLY A 193 -9.96 -17.54 -15.58
C GLY A 193 -10.68 -16.85 -14.42
N GLY A 194 -10.01 -16.64 -13.29
CA GLY A 194 -10.59 -16.00 -12.10
C GLY A 194 -11.03 -14.54 -12.30
N LEU A 195 -11.81 -14.04 -11.36
CA LEU A 195 -12.24 -12.62 -11.32
C LEU A 195 -11.09 -11.69 -10.87
N THR A 196 -10.11 -12.25 -10.13
CA THR A 196 -8.94 -11.52 -9.65
C THR A 196 -7.66 -12.24 -10.07
N LEU A 197 -6.55 -11.50 -10.11
CA LEU A 197 -5.28 -12.06 -10.56
C LEU A 197 -4.55 -12.78 -9.41
N LEU A 198 -4.11 -14.00 -9.66
CA LEU A 198 -3.33 -14.82 -8.72
C LEU A 198 -1.88 -14.32 -8.56
N ASN A 199 -1.44 -13.47 -9.51
CA ASN A 199 -0.11 -12.87 -9.49
C ASN A 199 -0.21 -11.35 -9.68
N GLY A 200 -0.10 -10.60 -8.59
CA GLY A 200 -0.23 -9.14 -8.57
C GLY A 200 0.77 -8.39 -9.47
N TYR A 201 1.86 -9.03 -9.91
CA TYR A 201 2.74 -8.41 -10.91
C TYR A 201 2.03 -8.25 -12.27
N THR A 202 1.02 -9.07 -12.57
CA THR A 202 0.23 -8.91 -13.79
C THR A 202 -0.77 -7.76 -13.73
N ALA A 203 -1.11 -7.31 -12.51
CA ALA A 203 -1.97 -6.14 -12.27
C ALA A 203 -1.27 -4.79 -12.52
N ARG A 204 0.01 -4.77 -12.88
CA ARG A 204 0.81 -3.54 -13.03
C ARG A 204 0.45 -2.69 -14.26
N LEU A 205 -0.60 -3.05 -14.99
CA LEU A 205 -1.11 -2.31 -16.16
C LEU A 205 -0.05 -2.12 -17.25
N VAL A 206 0.76 -3.16 -17.50
CA VAL A 206 1.82 -3.19 -18.51
C VAL A 206 1.71 -4.45 -19.35
N ASN A 207 2.13 -4.38 -20.62
CA ASN A 207 2.13 -5.54 -21.52
C ASN A 207 3.20 -6.55 -21.13
N GLN A 208 2.86 -7.83 -21.22
CA GLN A 208 3.83 -8.91 -21.04
C GLN A 208 4.84 -8.96 -22.21
N ASN A 209 6.08 -9.38 -21.88
CA ASN A 209 7.19 -9.55 -22.81
C ASN A 209 7.59 -8.26 -23.56
N GLU A 210 7.29 -7.11 -22.97
CA GLU A 210 7.65 -5.78 -23.47
C GLU A 210 8.24 -4.93 -22.35
N LEU A 211 9.01 -3.90 -22.74
CA LEU A 211 9.39 -2.82 -21.82
C LEU A 211 8.40 -1.70 -21.95
N ASN A 212 7.77 -1.32 -20.86
CA ASN A 212 6.71 -0.33 -20.83
C ASN A 212 7.12 0.85 -19.96
N LEU A 213 6.85 2.06 -20.42
CA LEU A 213 6.88 3.25 -19.58
C LEU A 213 5.62 3.24 -18.70
N ARG A 214 5.77 2.77 -17.46
CA ARG A 214 4.66 2.70 -16.51
C ARG A 214 4.27 4.08 -16.01
N GLU A 215 5.24 4.84 -15.54
CA GLU A 215 5.04 6.20 -15.00
C GLU A 215 6.11 7.16 -15.51
N SER A 216 5.75 8.44 -15.69
CA SER A 216 6.69 9.53 -15.93
C SER A 216 6.05 10.86 -15.53
N TRP A 217 6.51 11.45 -14.43
CA TRP A 217 5.84 12.61 -13.87
C TRP A 217 6.79 13.54 -13.12
N ILE A 218 6.31 14.74 -12.84
CA ILE A 218 6.94 15.74 -11.98
C ILE A 218 6.06 15.90 -10.74
N GLN A 219 6.67 15.83 -9.57
CA GLN A 219 6.03 16.13 -8.30
C GLN A 219 6.64 17.35 -7.65
N THR A 220 5.79 18.22 -7.11
CA THR A 220 6.22 19.38 -6.31
C THR A 220 5.46 19.41 -4.98
N GLN A 221 6.17 19.80 -3.92
CA GLN A 221 5.58 20.05 -2.61
C GLN A 221 5.42 21.53 -2.37
N LEU A 222 4.23 21.95 -1.96
CA LEU A 222 3.81 23.31 -1.75
C LEU A 222 3.33 23.53 -0.32
N ALA A 223 3.13 24.79 0.08
CA ALA A 223 2.55 25.18 1.36
C ALA A 223 3.22 24.54 2.58
N LYS A 224 4.56 24.53 2.62
CA LYS A 224 5.38 23.87 3.65
C LYS A 224 5.10 22.35 3.70
N GLU A 225 5.17 21.72 2.54
CA GLU A 225 5.00 20.25 2.36
C GLU A 225 3.61 19.71 2.75
N ARG A 226 2.63 20.62 2.83
CA ARG A 226 1.24 20.20 3.12
C ARG A 226 0.43 19.87 1.86
N VAL A 227 0.90 20.29 0.70
CA VAL A 227 0.26 20.01 -0.59
C VAL A 227 1.29 19.39 -1.50
N GLY A 228 1.09 18.13 -1.86
CA GLY A 228 1.82 17.45 -2.94
C GLY A 228 1.02 17.54 -4.23
N LEU A 229 1.65 17.90 -5.33
CA LEU A 229 1.05 17.91 -6.66
C LEU A 229 1.94 17.14 -7.62
N THR A 230 1.41 16.10 -8.22
CA THR A 230 2.07 15.25 -9.24
C THR A 230 1.36 15.41 -10.56
N ILE A 231 2.12 15.63 -11.64
CA ILE A 231 1.56 15.80 -13.00
C ILE A 231 2.44 15.03 -13.98
N GLY A 232 1.79 14.24 -14.85
CA GLY A 232 2.47 13.45 -15.89
C GLY A 232 1.69 12.19 -16.25
N ARG A 233 2.39 11.14 -16.70
CA ARG A 233 1.84 9.79 -16.78
C ARG A 233 1.89 9.20 -15.37
N VAL A 234 0.73 9.00 -14.77
CA VAL A 234 0.59 8.57 -13.37
C VAL A 234 -0.06 7.19 -13.28
N ASP A 235 0.24 6.50 -12.20
CA ASP A 235 -0.49 5.33 -11.73
C ASP A 235 -1.24 5.74 -10.46
N LEU A 236 -2.54 5.93 -10.56
CA LEU A 236 -3.35 6.39 -9.42
C LEU A 236 -3.46 5.35 -8.31
N THR A 237 -3.24 4.06 -8.58
CA THR A 237 -3.20 3.03 -7.53
C THR A 237 -2.08 3.28 -6.51
N ASN A 238 -1.04 4.02 -6.90
CA ASN A 238 0.03 4.44 -6.00
C ASN A 238 -0.38 5.54 -5.00
N TYR A 239 -1.56 6.13 -5.13
CA TYR A 239 -2.02 7.24 -4.28
C TYR A 239 -3.26 6.90 -3.46
N PHE A 240 -4.11 5.98 -3.94
CA PHE A 240 -5.42 5.68 -3.37
C PHE A 240 -5.50 4.26 -2.81
N ASP A 241 -6.45 4.01 -1.91
CA ASP A 241 -6.73 2.72 -1.28
C ASP A 241 -5.52 2.06 -0.60
N HIS A 242 -4.51 2.84 -0.23
CA HIS A 242 -3.30 2.31 0.40
C HIS A 242 -3.62 1.50 1.66
N ASN A 243 -2.77 0.51 1.95
CA ASN A 243 -2.86 -0.29 3.17
C ASN A 243 -1.45 -0.62 3.67
N ALA A 244 -1.24 -0.59 4.97
CA ALA A 244 0.09 -0.78 5.54
C ALA A 244 0.64 -2.22 5.37
N VAL A 245 -0.24 -3.22 5.24
CA VAL A 245 0.14 -4.64 5.28
C VAL A 245 -0.47 -5.48 4.15
N ALA A 246 -1.21 -4.86 3.27
CA ALA A 246 -1.89 -5.49 2.14
C ALA A 246 -1.95 -4.50 0.96
N ASN A 247 -0.79 -4.18 0.35
CA ASN A 247 -0.67 -3.16 -0.71
C ASN A 247 0.56 -3.36 -1.60
N ASP A 248 1.28 -4.44 -1.45
CA ASP A 248 2.56 -4.61 -2.14
C ASP A 248 2.77 -6.09 -2.52
N GLU A 249 2.57 -6.40 -3.79
CA GLU A 249 2.79 -7.73 -4.37
C GLU A 249 4.25 -8.16 -4.32
N THR A 250 5.16 -7.28 -3.95
CA THR A 250 6.60 -7.58 -3.91
C THR A 250 7.07 -8.04 -2.53
N THR A 251 6.42 -7.61 -1.45
CA THR A 251 6.85 -7.89 -0.07
C THR A 251 5.76 -8.49 0.81
N GLN A 252 4.50 -8.44 0.37
CA GLN A 252 3.34 -8.90 1.12
C GLN A 252 2.64 -10.04 0.34
N PHE A 253 1.32 -10.03 0.24
CA PHE A 253 0.57 -10.99 -0.55
C PHE A 253 0.96 -10.97 -2.02
N LEU A 254 0.81 -12.10 -2.70
CA LEU A 254 1.06 -12.20 -4.13
C LEU A 254 -0.21 -11.94 -4.95
N SER A 255 -1.37 -12.35 -4.45
CA SER A 255 -2.65 -12.21 -5.15
C SER A 255 -3.13 -10.75 -5.16
N ASP A 256 -3.60 -10.31 -6.32
CA ASP A 256 -4.05 -8.94 -6.57
C ASP A 256 -5.20 -8.52 -5.63
N ALA A 257 -6.20 -9.38 -5.43
CA ALA A 257 -7.33 -9.12 -4.52
C ALA A 257 -6.92 -8.79 -3.07
N LEU A 258 -5.71 -9.15 -2.65
CA LEU A 258 -5.22 -8.85 -1.31
C LEU A 258 -4.31 -7.62 -1.26
N VAL A 259 -3.79 -7.15 -2.40
CA VAL A 259 -2.92 -5.96 -2.47
C VAL A 259 -3.61 -4.74 -3.07
N ASN A 260 -4.64 -4.94 -3.87
CA ASN A 260 -5.47 -3.91 -4.47
C ASN A 260 -6.95 -4.10 -4.11
N ASN A 261 -7.77 -3.10 -4.44
CA ASN A 261 -9.23 -3.20 -4.43
C ASN A 261 -9.71 -3.26 -5.87
N PRO A 262 -10.28 -4.39 -6.35
CA PRO A 262 -10.73 -4.51 -7.74
C PRO A 262 -11.74 -3.43 -8.16
N MET A 263 -12.55 -2.94 -7.20
CA MET A 263 -13.56 -1.90 -7.46
C MET A 263 -12.93 -0.53 -7.73
N LEU A 264 -11.61 -0.37 -7.49
CA LEU A 264 -10.89 0.83 -7.92
C LEU A 264 -10.84 0.94 -9.45
N GLY A 265 -10.80 -0.19 -10.15
CA GLY A 265 -11.12 -0.33 -11.58
C GLY A 265 -10.21 0.42 -12.55
N LEU A 266 -8.98 0.78 -12.17
CA LEU A 266 -8.05 1.45 -13.06
C LEU A 266 -7.56 0.48 -14.14
N SER A 267 -7.89 0.77 -15.43
CA SER A 267 -7.55 -0.14 -16.53
C SER A 267 -6.19 0.14 -17.17
N GLU A 268 -5.76 1.40 -17.25
CA GLU A 268 -4.49 1.81 -17.84
C GLU A 268 -3.94 3.06 -17.17
N ASN A 269 -2.61 3.15 -17.10
CA ASN A 269 -1.94 4.37 -16.67
C ASN A 269 -1.94 5.42 -17.79
N GLY A 270 -2.16 6.67 -17.46
CA GLY A 270 -2.30 7.72 -18.46
C GLY A 270 -1.83 9.10 -18.01
N ALA A 271 -1.99 10.06 -18.92
CA ALA A 271 -1.76 11.47 -18.62
C ALA A 271 -2.74 11.95 -17.55
N GLY A 272 -2.23 12.51 -16.48
CA GLY A 272 -3.07 12.89 -15.36
C GLY A 272 -2.36 13.68 -14.29
N LEU A 273 -3.01 13.77 -13.15
CA LEU A 273 -2.49 14.41 -11.94
C LEU A 273 -2.97 13.70 -10.67
N ALA A 274 -2.17 13.81 -9.63
CA ALA A 274 -2.56 13.47 -8.27
C ALA A 274 -2.24 14.66 -7.35
N ALA A 275 -3.20 15.06 -6.53
CA ALA A 275 -3.06 16.09 -5.53
C ALA A 275 -3.30 15.50 -4.13
N VAL A 276 -2.39 15.76 -3.21
CA VAL A 276 -2.46 15.29 -1.83
C VAL A 276 -2.41 16.48 -0.88
N TYR A 277 -3.40 16.62 -0.03
CA TYR A 277 -3.39 17.59 1.06
C TYR A 277 -3.20 16.88 2.39
N ASP A 278 -2.09 17.15 3.06
CA ASP A 278 -1.74 16.62 4.38
C ASP A 278 -1.38 17.78 5.33
N PRO A 279 -2.32 18.20 6.19
CA PRO A 279 -2.06 19.26 7.19
C PRO A 279 -1.12 18.81 8.33
N LYS A 280 -0.56 17.59 8.28
CA LYS A 280 0.36 17.02 9.27
C LYS A 280 -0.29 16.82 10.66
N ASN A 281 -1.58 16.49 10.68
CA ASN A 281 -2.35 16.20 11.90
C ASN A 281 -3.04 14.83 11.87
N GLY A 282 -2.55 13.94 10.98
CA GLY A 282 -3.11 12.62 10.73
C GLY A 282 -4.36 12.60 9.83
N PHE A 283 -4.83 13.75 9.35
CA PHE A 283 -5.82 13.84 8.28
C PHE A 283 -5.11 13.93 6.93
N SER A 284 -5.69 13.32 5.88
CA SER A 284 -5.26 13.53 4.51
C SER A 284 -6.48 13.54 3.58
N ALA A 285 -6.43 14.37 2.56
CA ALA A 285 -7.38 14.37 1.47
C ALA A 285 -6.62 14.29 0.14
N LYS A 286 -7.11 13.47 -0.78
CA LYS A 286 -6.46 13.24 -2.07
C LYS A 286 -7.46 13.39 -3.19
N PHE A 287 -6.97 13.85 -4.32
CA PHE A 287 -7.71 13.92 -5.58
C PHE A 287 -6.81 13.43 -6.69
N GLY A 288 -7.33 12.55 -7.54
CA GLY A 288 -6.69 12.01 -8.73
C GLY A 288 -7.53 12.22 -9.96
N TYR A 289 -6.85 12.46 -11.07
CA TYR A 289 -7.43 12.52 -12.41
C TYR A 289 -6.46 11.92 -13.41
N GLN A 290 -6.94 11.07 -14.30
CA GLN A 290 -6.14 10.63 -15.44
C GLN A 290 -7.02 10.20 -16.62
N GLN A 291 -6.39 10.10 -17.80
CA GLN A 291 -6.92 9.32 -18.91
C GLN A 291 -6.60 7.85 -18.70
N SER A 292 -7.59 6.99 -18.71
CA SER A 292 -7.45 5.55 -18.47
C SER A 292 -7.62 4.75 -19.77
N SER A 293 -7.05 5.24 -20.86
CA SER A 293 -6.99 4.54 -22.15
C SER A 293 -5.82 5.03 -22.99
N SER A 294 -5.03 4.09 -23.51
CA SER A 294 -3.92 4.36 -24.44
C SER A 294 -4.42 4.80 -25.82
N THR A 295 -5.69 4.57 -26.14
CA THR A 295 -6.32 4.96 -27.42
C THR A 295 -7.03 6.31 -27.38
N ALA A 296 -7.07 6.97 -26.22
CA ALA A 296 -7.67 8.29 -26.08
C ALA A 296 -6.99 9.32 -26.99
N GLN A 297 -7.79 10.05 -27.78
CA GLN A 297 -7.29 11.05 -28.73
C GLN A 297 -7.40 12.48 -28.21
N ASN A 298 -8.31 12.72 -27.28
CA ASN A 298 -8.50 14.02 -26.65
C ASN A 298 -8.33 13.90 -25.13
N LEU A 299 -7.95 15.00 -24.48
CA LEU A 299 -7.83 15.06 -23.02
C LEU A 299 -9.15 14.83 -22.27
N SER A 300 -10.27 14.87 -22.97
CA SER A 300 -11.62 14.62 -22.43
C SER A 300 -12.10 13.19 -22.62
N ASP A 301 -11.29 12.33 -23.25
CA ASP A 301 -11.68 10.96 -23.53
C ASP A 301 -11.19 10.02 -22.41
N SER A 302 -12.00 9.03 -22.04
CA SER A 302 -11.65 8.01 -21.04
C SER A 302 -11.18 8.62 -19.70
N LEU A 303 -12.01 9.49 -19.14
CA LEU A 303 -11.71 10.20 -17.90
C LEU A 303 -11.92 9.31 -16.68
N PHE A 304 -10.96 9.35 -15.79
CA PHE A 304 -10.97 8.62 -14.53
C PHE A 304 -10.66 9.59 -13.39
N TYR A 305 -11.56 9.67 -12.42
CA TYR A 305 -11.44 10.54 -11.26
C TYR A 305 -11.50 9.76 -9.96
N LEU A 306 -10.63 10.09 -9.02
CA LEU A 306 -10.61 9.54 -7.67
C LEU A 306 -10.57 10.65 -6.63
N GLY A 307 -11.31 10.44 -5.55
CA GLY A 307 -11.22 11.24 -4.33
C GLY A 307 -11.05 10.33 -3.12
N GLU A 308 -10.17 10.67 -2.18
CA GLU A 308 -9.99 9.93 -0.93
C GLU A 308 -9.85 10.88 0.24
N VAL A 309 -10.45 10.52 1.36
CA VAL A 309 -10.15 11.12 2.66
C VAL A 309 -9.67 10.04 3.61
N SER A 310 -8.66 10.36 4.40
CA SER A 310 -8.10 9.42 5.36
C SER A 310 -7.83 10.06 6.71
N LYS A 311 -7.83 9.24 7.74
CA LYS A 311 -7.50 9.63 9.10
C LYS A 311 -6.61 8.59 9.76
N LEU A 312 -5.45 9.03 10.24
CA LEU A 312 -4.56 8.28 11.11
C LEU A 312 -4.89 8.63 12.56
N PHE A 313 -5.12 7.64 13.40
CA PHE A 313 -5.30 7.81 14.84
C PHE A 313 -5.01 6.53 15.63
N THR A 314 -4.97 6.63 16.95
CA THR A 314 -4.69 5.50 17.87
C THR A 314 -5.96 5.22 18.70
N PRO A 315 -6.87 4.35 18.25
CA PRO A 315 -8.10 4.05 18.98
C PRO A 315 -7.80 3.17 20.21
N PHE A 316 -8.49 3.42 21.31
CA PHE A 316 -8.54 2.56 22.51
C PHE A 316 -7.17 2.11 23.06
N ASN A 317 -6.12 2.93 22.95
CA ASN A 317 -4.74 2.60 23.32
C ASN A 317 -4.11 1.46 22.48
N LEU A 318 -4.67 1.12 21.33
CA LEU A 318 -4.02 0.29 20.31
C LEU A 318 -2.88 1.07 19.65
N GLY A 319 -2.13 0.44 18.75
CA GLY A 319 -1.18 1.14 17.91
C GLY A 319 -1.86 2.07 16.90
N GLU A 320 -1.08 2.75 16.08
CA GLU A 320 -1.59 3.60 15.00
C GLU A 320 -2.39 2.79 13.98
N GLY A 321 -3.49 3.36 13.52
CA GLY A 321 -4.30 2.83 12.44
C GLY A 321 -4.69 3.91 11.45
N THR A 322 -4.81 3.59 10.18
CA THR A 322 -5.26 4.50 9.13
C THR A 322 -6.57 4.01 8.54
N TYR A 323 -7.52 4.91 8.44
CA TYR A 323 -8.88 4.65 7.97
C TYR A 323 -9.14 5.56 6.77
N ARG A 324 -9.53 4.97 5.62
CA ARG A 324 -9.67 5.63 4.32
C ARG A 324 -11.05 5.36 3.76
N VAL A 325 -11.60 6.36 3.10
CA VAL A 325 -12.80 6.24 2.27
C VAL A 325 -12.49 6.91 0.95
N TRP A 326 -12.74 6.21 -0.15
CA TRP A 326 -12.53 6.74 -1.48
C TRP A 326 -13.80 6.63 -2.33
N PHE A 327 -13.84 7.44 -3.37
CA PHE A 327 -14.89 7.47 -4.37
C PHE A 327 -14.27 7.63 -5.76
N ARG A 328 -14.78 6.89 -6.73
CA ARG A 328 -14.38 6.89 -8.14
C ARG A 328 -15.54 7.28 -9.02
N THR A 329 -15.27 8.00 -10.12
CA THR A 329 -16.13 8.07 -11.28
C THR A 329 -15.29 8.04 -12.54
N ASP A 330 -15.70 7.29 -13.54
CA ASP A 330 -14.98 7.17 -14.79
C ASP A 330 -15.93 6.90 -15.97
N ASN A 331 -15.44 7.17 -17.18
CA ASN A 331 -16.10 6.82 -18.43
C ASN A 331 -15.15 6.08 -19.40
N SER A 332 -14.19 5.34 -18.87
CA SER A 332 -13.20 4.59 -19.65
C SER A 332 -13.84 3.51 -20.52
N SER A 333 -14.93 2.91 -20.06
CA SER A 333 -15.73 1.92 -20.80
C SER A 333 -16.69 2.54 -21.86
N GLY A 334 -16.81 3.86 -21.89
CA GLY A 334 -17.76 4.59 -22.76
C GLY A 334 -19.10 4.89 -22.08
N GLU A 335 -19.35 4.37 -20.90
CA GLU A 335 -20.48 4.69 -20.02
C GLU A 335 -19.93 5.26 -18.70
N ASP A 336 -20.68 6.18 -18.09
CA ASP A 336 -20.31 6.71 -16.78
C ASP A 336 -20.51 5.64 -15.72
N GLN A 337 -19.46 5.32 -14.97
CA GLN A 337 -19.46 4.36 -13.87
C GLN A 337 -19.04 5.05 -12.59
N THR A 338 -19.62 4.61 -11.48
CA THR A 338 -19.20 5.05 -10.14
C THR A 338 -18.82 3.88 -9.25
N ALA A 339 -17.92 4.13 -8.31
CA ALA A 339 -17.56 3.17 -7.30
C ALA A 339 -17.16 3.89 -6.01
N TYR A 340 -17.22 3.18 -4.90
CA TYR A 340 -16.70 3.65 -3.63
C TYR A 340 -16.09 2.51 -2.81
N GLY A 341 -15.23 2.86 -1.90
CA GLY A 341 -14.64 1.85 -1.03
C GLY A 341 -14.06 2.40 0.25
N ILE A 342 -13.70 1.46 1.11
CA ILE A 342 -13.10 1.69 2.42
C ILE A 342 -11.87 0.83 2.54
N SER A 343 -10.77 1.40 3.02
CA SER A 343 -9.56 0.67 3.39
C SER A 343 -9.16 1.04 4.81
N LEU A 344 -8.83 0.05 5.60
CA LEU A 344 -8.34 0.25 6.95
C LEU A 344 -7.16 -0.67 7.25
N ASP A 345 -6.22 -0.14 8.00
CA ASP A 345 -5.19 -0.91 8.68
C ASP A 345 -5.09 -0.47 10.13
N GLN A 346 -4.86 -1.41 11.05
CA GLN A 346 -4.80 -1.16 12.48
C GLN A 346 -3.72 -2.01 13.15
N LYS A 347 -2.71 -1.37 13.72
CA LYS A 347 -1.75 -2.03 14.59
C LYS A 347 -2.43 -2.41 15.90
N LEU A 348 -2.44 -3.69 16.24
CA LEU A 348 -2.90 -4.19 17.53
C LEU A 348 -1.75 -4.28 18.54
N THR A 349 -0.57 -4.65 18.06
CA THR A 349 0.67 -4.70 18.85
C THR A 349 1.82 -4.14 18.02
N ALA A 350 3.03 -4.11 18.56
CA ALA A 350 4.23 -3.71 17.81
C ALA A 350 4.48 -4.59 16.57
N SER A 351 4.02 -5.84 16.58
CA SER A 351 4.26 -6.81 15.50
C SER A 351 3.00 -7.22 14.72
N LEU A 352 1.81 -7.10 15.29
CA LEU A 352 0.54 -7.54 14.66
C LEU A 352 -0.24 -6.35 14.13
N THR A 353 -0.53 -6.37 12.83
CA THR A 353 -1.40 -5.39 12.14
C THR A 353 -2.52 -6.15 11.43
N LEU A 354 -3.74 -5.68 11.60
CA LEU A 354 -4.91 -6.13 10.84
C LEU A 354 -5.16 -5.20 9.66
N PHE A 355 -5.82 -5.74 8.64
CA PHE A 355 -6.36 -4.95 7.54
C PHE A 355 -7.76 -5.40 7.16
N ALA A 356 -8.53 -4.50 6.55
CA ALA A 356 -9.74 -4.83 5.84
C ALA A 356 -9.99 -3.81 4.73
N ARG A 357 -10.63 -4.28 3.65
CA ARG A 357 -11.11 -3.48 2.53
C ARG A 357 -12.55 -3.83 2.21
N TYR A 358 -13.26 -2.88 1.66
CA TYR A 358 -14.55 -3.04 1.01
C TYR A 358 -14.59 -2.16 -0.23
N GLY A 359 -15.25 -2.61 -1.25
CA GLY A 359 -15.51 -1.83 -2.46
C GLY A 359 -16.83 -2.23 -3.07
N GLU A 360 -17.48 -1.29 -3.76
CA GLU A 360 -18.69 -1.50 -4.53
C GLU A 360 -18.63 -0.62 -5.78
N ALA A 361 -18.96 -1.18 -6.93
CA ALA A 361 -18.94 -0.50 -8.22
C ALA A 361 -20.22 -0.79 -8.99
N GLU A 362 -20.75 0.23 -9.69
CA GLU A 362 -21.86 0.06 -10.62
C GLU A 362 -21.40 -0.80 -11.81
N ALA A 363 -22.08 -1.94 -12.03
CA ALA A 363 -21.83 -2.85 -13.13
C ALA A 363 -22.87 -2.71 -14.27
N GLY A 364 -24.05 -2.15 -13.98
CA GLY A 364 -25.15 -1.96 -14.90
C GLY A 364 -26.42 -1.44 -14.22
N PRO A 365 -27.52 -1.31 -14.93
CA PRO A 365 -28.78 -0.92 -14.34
C PRO A 365 -29.25 -1.95 -13.30
N ASP A 366 -29.28 -1.56 -12.03
CA ASP A 366 -29.70 -2.37 -10.89
C ASP A 366 -28.74 -3.54 -10.54
N GLU A 367 -27.50 -3.52 -11.01
CA GLU A 367 -26.47 -4.52 -10.73
C GLU A 367 -25.21 -3.82 -10.19
N ASP A 368 -24.69 -4.30 -9.06
CA ASP A 368 -23.47 -3.75 -8.45
C ASP A 368 -22.47 -4.90 -8.25
N ASP A 369 -21.20 -4.62 -8.55
CA ASP A 369 -20.08 -5.47 -8.19
C ASP A 369 -19.66 -5.18 -6.75
N GLU A 370 -19.44 -6.20 -5.94
CA GLU A 370 -19.03 -6.08 -4.55
C GLU A 370 -17.68 -6.79 -4.30
N PHE A 371 -16.88 -6.19 -3.44
CA PHE A 371 -15.60 -6.75 -3.00
C PHE A 371 -15.39 -6.53 -1.52
N TYR A 372 -14.83 -7.52 -0.84
CA TYR A 372 -14.23 -7.30 0.48
C TYR A 372 -13.00 -8.18 0.70
N SER A 373 -12.04 -7.66 1.45
CA SER A 373 -10.90 -8.43 1.93
C SER A 373 -10.60 -8.13 3.39
N ILE A 374 -10.06 -9.14 4.09
CA ILE A 374 -9.68 -9.03 5.50
C ILE A 374 -8.49 -9.94 5.78
N GLY A 375 -7.61 -9.51 6.67
CA GLY A 375 -6.48 -10.34 7.08
C GLY A 375 -5.58 -9.65 8.08
N PHE A 376 -4.39 -10.22 8.20
CA PHE A 376 -3.37 -9.67 9.11
C PHE A 376 -1.96 -9.91 8.59
N GLN A 377 -1.03 -9.11 9.11
CA GLN A 377 0.41 -9.36 9.03
C GLN A 377 1.00 -9.43 10.43
N LEU A 378 1.85 -10.42 10.66
CA LEU A 378 2.72 -10.49 11.83
C LEU A 378 4.18 -10.25 11.40
N LYS A 379 4.77 -9.20 11.95
CA LYS A 379 6.22 -8.95 11.91
C LYS A 379 6.83 -9.57 13.16
N ASN A 380 7.93 -10.17 13.04
CA ASN A 380 8.68 -10.89 14.03
C ASN A 380 8.80 -12.35 13.59
N GLY A 381 9.94 -12.65 13.01
CA GLY A 381 10.23 -13.96 12.43
C GLY A 381 10.04 -15.06 13.44
N VAL A 382 9.08 -15.93 13.15
CA VAL A 382 8.82 -17.11 14.00
C VAL A 382 9.94 -18.13 13.86
N VAL A 383 10.65 -18.14 12.72
CA VAL A 383 11.53 -19.26 12.36
C VAL A 383 12.99 -18.86 12.24
N ILE A 384 13.36 -17.77 11.57
CA ILE A 384 14.74 -17.51 11.16
C ILE A 384 15.23 -16.11 11.55
N ASN A 385 14.49 -15.05 11.24
CA ASN A 385 14.94 -13.67 11.35
C ASN A 385 13.85 -12.80 12.00
N PRO A 386 14.18 -11.93 12.98
CA PRO A 386 13.20 -11.00 13.59
C PRO A 386 12.52 -10.07 12.58
N GLU A 387 13.10 -9.89 11.39
CA GLU A 387 12.55 -9.03 10.33
C GLU A 387 11.66 -9.76 9.34
N ASP A 388 11.55 -11.07 9.47
CA ASP A 388 10.61 -11.84 8.66
C ASP A 388 9.18 -11.37 8.95
N ALA A 389 8.36 -11.44 7.93
CA ALA A 389 6.94 -11.13 8.04
C ALA A 389 6.13 -12.28 7.45
N TRP A 390 4.98 -12.54 8.03
CA TRP A 390 4.01 -13.46 7.46
C TRP A 390 2.60 -12.93 7.65
N GLY A 391 1.69 -13.38 6.83
CA GLY A 391 0.31 -12.93 6.88
C GLY A 391 -0.64 -13.95 6.30
N VAL A 392 -1.91 -13.78 6.62
CA VAL A 392 -3.03 -14.51 6.03
C VAL A 392 -4.10 -13.49 5.68
N GLY A 393 -4.66 -13.62 4.47
CA GLY A 393 -5.72 -12.76 3.97
C GLY A 393 -6.78 -13.58 3.24
N PHE A 394 -8.00 -13.13 3.35
CA PHE A 394 -9.16 -13.64 2.62
C PHE A 394 -9.77 -12.49 1.82
N ALA A 395 -10.15 -12.78 0.58
CA ALA A 395 -10.89 -11.86 -0.29
C ALA A 395 -12.09 -12.58 -0.89
N ASN A 396 -13.15 -11.83 -1.12
CA ASN A 396 -14.32 -12.26 -1.89
C ASN A 396 -14.67 -11.17 -2.89
N THR A 397 -14.93 -11.56 -4.12
CA THR A 397 -15.38 -10.70 -5.21
C THR A 397 -16.69 -11.28 -5.74
N GLU A 398 -17.73 -10.47 -5.84
CA GLU A 398 -19.03 -10.83 -6.42
C GLU A 398 -19.36 -9.83 -7.52
N LEU A 399 -19.61 -10.30 -8.73
CA LEU A 399 -20.08 -9.46 -9.83
C LEU A 399 -21.61 -9.39 -9.82
N GLY A 400 -22.18 -8.26 -10.17
CA GLY A 400 -23.63 -8.08 -10.29
C GLY A 400 -24.27 -9.06 -11.28
N ALA A 401 -23.52 -9.55 -12.26
CA ALA A 401 -23.92 -10.61 -13.17
C ALA A 401 -24.08 -11.99 -12.51
N GLY A 402 -23.57 -12.17 -11.28
CA GLY A 402 -23.75 -13.36 -10.45
C GLY A 402 -22.53 -14.30 -10.40
N ASP A 403 -21.43 -13.96 -11.05
CA ASP A 403 -20.15 -14.67 -10.86
C ASP A 403 -19.51 -14.23 -9.53
N ALA A 404 -18.89 -15.17 -8.81
CA ALA A 404 -18.20 -14.86 -7.57
C ALA A 404 -16.87 -15.63 -7.45
N GLU A 405 -15.95 -15.10 -6.66
CA GLU A 405 -14.67 -15.72 -6.34
C GLU A 405 -14.32 -15.53 -4.86
N ASP A 406 -13.90 -16.63 -4.22
CA ASP A 406 -13.30 -16.62 -2.90
C ASP A 406 -11.80 -16.91 -3.02
N LEU A 407 -10.98 -16.11 -2.38
CA LEU A 407 -9.52 -16.26 -2.36
C LEU A 407 -9.00 -16.23 -0.92
N LEU A 408 -8.21 -17.22 -0.55
CA LEU A 408 -7.47 -17.28 0.73
C LEU A 408 -5.99 -17.42 0.43
N GLU A 409 -5.17 -16.51 0.90
CA GLU A 409 -3.71 -16.61 0.76
C GLU A 409 -3.02 -16.48 2.10
N GLY A 410 -2.03 -17.36 2.32
CA GLY A 410 -1.03 -17.25 3.37
C GLY A 410 0.35 -17.06 2.78
N TYR A 411 1.17 -16.20 3.38
CA TYR A 411 2.56 -16.04 2.95
C TYR A 411 3.55 -16.00 4.12
N TYR A 412 4.80 -16.37 3.86
CA TYR A 412 5.94 -16.15 4.72
C TYR A 412 7.06 -15.49 3.91
N ASN A 413 7.47 -14.30 4.32
CA ASN A 413 8.53 -13.52 3.67
C ASN A 413 9.80 -13.58 4.51
N LEU A 414 10.79 -14.29 4.01
CA LEU A 414 12.11 -14.49 4.58
C LEU A 414 13.05 -13.39 4.07
N ARG A 415 13.54 -12.55 4.96
CA ARG A 415 14.52 -11.53 4.60
C ARG A 415 15.92 -12.10 4.57
N LEU A 416 16.48 -12.28 3.37
CA LEU A 416 17.83 -12.82 3.17
C LEU A 416 18.90 -11.75 3.42
N THR A 417 18.71 -10.57 2.85
CA THR A 417 19.53 -9.39 3.05
C THR A 417 18.64 -8.16 3.02
N GLN A 418 19.18 -6.97 3.15
CA GLN A 418 18.41 -5.74 2.97
C GLN A 418 17.88 -5.55 1.56
N LYS A 419 18.60 -6.11 0.58
CA LYS A 419 18.31 -6.00 -0.85
C LYS A 419 17.65 -7.23 -1.44
N MET A 420 17.53 -8.32 -0.68
CA MET A 420 17.01 -9.59 -1.19
C MET A 420 16.06 -10.24 -0.19
N GLN A 421 14.98 -10.79 -0.71
CA GLN A 421 14.01 -11.57 0.06
C GLN A 421 13.52 -12.76 -0.74
N LEU A 422 13.12 -13.79 -0.02
CA LEU A 422 12.50 -15.01 -0.52
C LEU A 422 11.16 -15.18 0.20
N SER A 423 10.09 -15.36 -0.53
CA SER A 423 8.79 -15.61 0.08
C SER A 423 8.13 -16.88 -0.44
N PHE A 424 7.39 -17.50 0.45
CA PHE A 424 6.59 -18.68 0.17
C PHE A 424 5.13 -18.29 0.30
N HIS A 425 4.31 -18.70 -0.66
CA HIS A 425 2.90 -18.40 -0.76
C HIS A 425 2.09 -19.67 -0.90
N LEU A 426 0.92 -19.71 -0.32
CA LEU A 426 -0.07 -20.73 -0.56
C LEU A 426 -1.42 -20.04 -0.72
N THR A 427 -1.95 -20.09 -1.93
CA THR A 427 -3.25 -19.52 -2.28
C THR A 427 -4.23 -20.65 -2.52
N HIS A 428 -5.44 -20.51 -2.01
CA HIS A 428 -6.61 -21.32 -2.38
C HIS A 428 -7.64 -20.37 -2.97
N VAL A 429 -8.02 -20.62 -4.22
CA VAL A 429 -9.04 -19.84 -4.92
C VAL A 429 -10.19 -20.75 -5.31
N THR A 430 -11.42 -20.25 -5.19
CA THR A 430 -12.65 -20.91 -5.61
C THR A 430 -13.42 -19.98 -6.53
N GLU A 431 -13.51 -20.36 -7.78
CA GLU A 431 -14.32 -19.68 -8.79
C GLU A 431 -15.75 -20.24 -8.75
N LYS A 432 -16.73 -19.36 -8.72
CA LYS A 432 -18.16 -19.67 -8.64
C LYS A 432 -18.90 -19.00 -9.79
N PRO A 433 -18.70 -19.45 -11.04
CA PRO A 433 -19.34 -18.85 -12.19
C PRO A 433 -20.85 -19.16 -12.19
N LEU A 434 -21.67 -18.19 -12.60
CA LEU A 434 -23.12 -18.33 -12.60
C LEU A 434 -23.59 -19.46 -13.54
N GLY A 435 -24.30 -20.42 -12.96
CA GLY A 435 -24.91 -21.54 -13.74
C GLY A 435 -23.93 -22.59 -14.21
N VAL A 436 -22.68 -22.57 -13.76
CA VAL A 436 -21.64 -23.57 -14.02
C VAL A 436 -21.18 -24.17 -12.69
N GLU A 437 -20.56 -25.35 -12.71
CA GLU A 437 -19.98 -25.98 -11.53
C GLU A 437 -18.80 -25.19 -11.01
N GLU A 438 -18.70 -25.05 -9.69
CA GLU A 438 -17.60 -24.38 -9.03
C GLU A 438 -16.29 -25.12 -9.26
N VAL A 439 -15.20 -24.36 -9.42
CA VAL A 439 -13.86 -24.88 -9.57
C VAL A 439 -12.95 -24.27 -8.50
N SER A 440 -12.14 -25.09 -7.84
CA SER A 440 -11.16 -24.60 -6.89
C SER A 440 -9.76 -25.11 -7.15
N TYR A 441 -8.77 -24.29 -6.76
CA TYR A 441 -7.35 -24.57 -6.96
C TYR A 441 -6.53 -24.26 -5.71
N PHE A 442 -5.52 -25.09 -5.46
CA PHE A 442 -4.38 -24.74 -4.63
C PHE A 442 -3.23 -24.23 -5.51
N VAL A 443 -2.67 -23.09 -5.13
CA VAL A 443 -1.58 -22.44 -5.89
C VAL A 443 -0.41 -22.15 -4.96
N PRO A 444 0.46 -23.14 -4.67
CA PRO A 444 1.73 -22.89 -4.00
C PRO A 444 2.63 -22.03 -4.89
N GLY A 445 3.27 -21.04 -4.28
CA GLY A 445 4.14 -20.09 -4.95
C GLY A 445 5.43 -19.82 -4.20
N VAL A 446 6.46 -19.45 -4.94
CA VAL A 446 7.74 -18.97 -4.40
C VAL A 446 8.12 -17.70 -5.16
N ARG A 447 8.40 -16.63 -4.42
CA ARG A 447 8.86 -15.36 -4.99
C ARG A 447 10.26 -15.06 -4.45
N PHE A 448 11.21 -14.82 -5.36
CA PHE A 448 12.50 -14.21 -5.05
C PHE A 448 12.50 -12.78 -5.56
N GLN A 449 12.91 -11.84 -4.72
CA GLN A 449 12.93 -10.41 -5.06
C GLN A 449 14.26 -9.80 -4.64
N ALA A 450 14.79 -8.89 -5.48
CA ALA A 450 15.99 -8.10 -5.22
C ALA A 450 15.75 -6.62 -5.57
N SER A 451 16.30 -5.70 -4.76
CA SER A 451 16.13 -4.25 -4.87
C SER A 451 17.50 -3.55 -4.70
N PHE A 452 17.84 -2.64 -5.59
CA PHE A 452 19.16 -1.95 -5.62
C PHE A 452 18.98 -0.45 -5.72
#